data_9724fa13be98acdd6a28b0990e63bbd1
#
_entry.id   9724fa13be98acdd6a28b0990e63bbd1
#
_cell.length_a   1.000
_cell.length_b   1.000
_cell.length_c   1.000
_cell.angle_alpha   90.00
_cell.angle_beta   90.00
_cell.angle_gamma   90.00
#
_symmetry.space_group_name_H-M   'P 1'
#
loop_
_entity.id
_entity.type
_entity.pdbx_description
1 polymer ?
#
loop_
_entity_poly.entity_id
_entity_poly.type
_entity_poly.pdbx_seq_one_letter_code
_entity_poly.pdbx_strand_id
1 'polypeptide(L)'
;IPLDGRAALGAVVHNVAVGLTIGFAARIVFAAVEFAGELVGLQMGLNFAGFFDPATGSQGTATARFFSTFGALLFVVLGGHLLMTVAVVRSFESFPVNGSPLALLGSLQPQAWGAEIFRLGLWMALPIVAMLLFVNLVLGVISRVAQQIQIFSVGFPVTVSVGLIGVTVTLPLLE
;
A
#
# COMPACT_ATOMS: atom_id res chain seq x y z
N ILE A 1 23.73 -30.10 17.32
CA ILE A 1 22.51 -30.21 16.46
C ILE A 1 22.52 -31.65 15.97
N PRO A 2 21.51 -32.50 16.33
CA PRO A 2 21.42 -33.82 15.77
C PRO A 2 21.24 -33.70 14.24
N LEU A 3 22.13 -34.34 13.49
CA LEU A 3 22.12 -34.31 12.00
C LEU A 3 21.10 -35.29 11.40
N ASP A 4 20.00 -35.53 12.08
CA ASP A 4 18.88 -36.32 11.53
C ASP A 4 18.22 -35.51 10.41
N GLY A 5 18.15 -36.08 9.21
CA GLY A 5 17.62 -35.40 8.03
C GLY A 5 16.20 -34.84 8.24
N ARG A 6 15.37 -35.47 9.09
CA ARG A 6 14.04 -34.98 9.46
C ARG A 6 14.10 -33.71 10.32
N ALA A 7 15.02 -33.65 11.30
CA ALA A 7 15.20 -32.47 12.13
C ALA A 7 15.77 -31.29 11.32
N ALA A 8 16.68 -31.55 10.38
CA ALA A 8 17.20 -30.55 9.48
C ALA A 8 16.13 -29.98 8.56
N LEU A 9 15.28 -30.82 7.97
CA LEU A 9 14.13 -30.37 7.16
C LEU A 9 13.15 -29.52 7.98
N GLY A 10 12.82 -29.94 9.20
CA GLY A 10 11.96 -29.19 10.11
C GLY A 10 12.51 -27.80 10.41
N ALA A 11 13.81 -27.69 10.69
CA ALA A 11 14.48 -26.42 10.93
C ALA A 11 14.48 -25.50 9.70
N VAL A 12 14.71 -26.05 8.51
CA VAL A 12 14.64 -25.25 7.26
C VAL A 12 13.23 -24.72 7.03
N VAL A 13 12.20 -25.55 7.13
CA VAL A 13 10.79 -25.13 6.95
C VAL A 13 10.42 -24.06 7.97
N HIS A 14 10.84 -24.23 9.24
CA HIS A 14 10.56 -23.26 10.29
C HIS A 14 11.20 -21.89 9.99
N ASN A 15 12.48 -21.86 9.65
CA ASN A 15 13.18 -20.61 9.36
C ASN A 15 12.67 -19.92 8.08
N VAL A 16 12.31 -20.70 7.05
CA VAL A 16 11.67 -20.15 5.85
C VAL A 16 10.31 -19.53 6.20
N ALA A 17 9.51 -20.18 7.04
CA ALA A 17 8.22 -19.64 7.48
C ALA A 17 8.37 -18.33 8.27
N VAL A 18 9.36 -18.25 9.17
CA VAL A 18 9.67 -17.01 9.92
C VAL A 18 10.10 -15.91 8.96
N GLY A 19 11.00 -16.19 8.03
CA GLY A 19 11.46 -15.20 7.04
C GLY A 19 10.33 -14.71 6.13
N LEU A 20 9.46 -15.59 5.65
CA LEU A 20 8.26 -15.24 4.89
C LEU A 20 7.30 -14.35 5.69
N THR A 21 7.12 -14.62 6.97
CA THR A 21 6.27 -13.82 7.85
C THR A 21 6.79 -12.40 7.98
N ILE A 22 8.09 -12.20 8.20
CA ILE A 22 8.73 -10.89 8.30
C ILE A 22 8.62 -10.15 6.95
N GLY A 23 8.94 -10.82 5.85
CA GLY A 23 8.84 -10.23 4.51
C GLY A 23 7.41 -9.84 4.14
N PHE A 24 6.43 -10.68 4.52
CA PHE A 24 5.02 -10.38 4.30
C PHE A 24 4.54 -9.21 5.14
N ALA A 25 4.96 -9.10 6.41
CA ALA A 25 4.65 -7.96 7.26
C ALA A 25 5.16 -6.64 6.66
N ALA A 26 6.38 -6.62 6.11
CA ALA A 26 6.89 -5.47 5.39
C ALA A 26 6.07 -5.18 4.13
N ARG A 27 5.67 -6.20 3.37
CA ARG A 27 4.86 -6.05 2.15
C ARG A 27 3.49 -5.45 2.44
N ILE A 28 2.90 -5.70 3.61
CA ILE A 28 1.63 -5.10 4.04
C ILE A 28 1.72 -3.57 4.06
N VAL A 29 2.80 -3.02 4.61
CA VAL A 29 3.02 -1.57 4.68
C VAL A 29 3.07 -0.97 3.28
N PHE A 30 3.87 -1.56 2.38
CA PHE A 30 3.96 -1.10 0.99
C PHE A 30 2.63 -1.25 0.24
N ALA A 31 1.91 -2.35 0.46
CA ALA A 31 0.60 -2.58 -0.14
C ALA A 31 -0.43 -1.54 0.33
N ALA A 32 -0.39 -1.11 1.58
CA ALA A 32 -1.26 -0.07 2.10
C ALA A 32 -0.98 1.30 1.43
N VAL A 33 0.29 1.66 1.25
CA VAL A 33 0.70 2.88 0.55
C VAL A 33 0.28 2.85 -0.92
N GLU A 34 0.49 1.73 -1.60
CA GLU A 34 0.07 1.51 -2.98
C GLU A 34 -1.44 1.62 -3.13
N PHE A 35 -2.20 0.99 -2.23
CA PHE A 35 -3.66 1.07 -2.19
C PHE A 35 -4.17 2.50 -1.95
N ALA A 36 -3.52 3.26 -1.07
CA ALA A 36 -3.83 4.69 -0.89
C ALA A 36 -3.65 5.48 -2.19
N GLY A 37 -2.56 5.23 -2.92
CA GLY A 37 -2.30 5.85 -4.23
C GLY A 37 -3.34 5.46 -5.29
N GLU A 38 -3.83 4.22 -5.26
CA GLU A 38 -4.91 3.78 -6.16
C GLU A 38 -6.23 4.50 -5.88
N LEU A 39 -6.61 4.65 -4.60
CA LEU A 39 -7.82 5.37 -4.20
C LEU A 39 -7.77 6.84 -4.64
N VAL A 40 -6.64 7.50 -4.44
CA VAL A 40 -6.42 8.88 -4.87
C VAL A 40 -6.50 8.98 -6.40
N GLY A 41 -5.83 8.09 -7.13
CA GLY A 41 -5.86 8.05 -8.60
C GLY A 41 -7.25 7.81 -9.17
N LEU A 42 -8.03 6.95 -8.53
CA LEU A 42 -9.42 6.70 -8.88
C LEU A 42 -10.26 7.98 -8.76
N GLN A 43 -10.10 8.72 -7.66
CA GLN A 43 -10.83 9.96 -7.41
C GLN A 43 -10.39 11.10 -8.34
N MET A 44 -9.13 11.13 -8.76
CA MET A 44 -8.63 12.05 -9.78
C MET A 44 -9.13 11.72 -11.20
N GLY A 45 -9.68 10.53 -11.42
CA GLY A 45 -10.10 10.06 -12.75
C GLY A 45 -8.95 9.53 -13.62
N LEU A 46 -7.74 9.36 -13.07
CA LEU A 46 -6.57 8.88 -13.81
C LEU A 46 -6.68 7.42 -14.27
N ASN A 47 -7.59 6.65 -13.66
CA ASN A 47 -7.82 5.25 -14.01
C ASN A 47 -8.50 5.09 -15.38
N PHE A 48 -9.14 6.14 -15.91
CA PHE A 48 -9.74 6.09 -17.24
C PHE A 48 -8.74 5.81 -18.35
N ALA A 49 -7.47 6.21 -18.17
CA ALA A 49 -6.42 5.92 -19.13
C ALA A 49 -6.18 4.41 -19.33
N GLY A 50 -6.36 3.60 -18.29
CA GLY A 50 -6.20 2.14 -18.34
C GLY A 50 -7.28 1.42 -19.16
N PHE A 51 -8.46 2.05 -19.34
CA PHE A 51 -9.52 1.49 -20.17
C PHE A 51 -9.22 1.59 -21.67
N PHE A 52 -8.37 2.55 -22.06
CA PHE A 52 -8.03 2.79 -23.46
C PHE A 52 -6.83 1.98 -23.97
N ASP A 53 -6.01 1.46 -23.07
CA ASP A 53 -4.85 0.64 -23.43
C ASP A 53 -4.74 -0.61 -22.57
N PRO A 54 -5.58 -1.64 -22.83
CA PRO A 54 -5.51 -2.91 -22.11
C PRO A 54 -4.25 -3.72 -22.49
N ALA A 55 -3.57 -3.38 -23.57
CA ALA A 55 -2.40 -4.14 -24.04
C ALA A 55 -1.14 -3.89 -23.20
N THR A 56 -1.02 -2.73 -22.55
CA THR A 56 0.13 -2.42 -21.70
C THR A 56 0.07 -3.12 -20.35
N GLY A 57 -1.05 -3.76 -20.00
CA GLY A 57 -1.19 -4.57 -18.77
C GLY A 57 -0.67 -3.85 -17.52
N SER A 58 -0.80 -2.51 -17.49
CA SER A 58 -0.15 -1.68 -16.50
C SER A 58 -0.64 -2.09 -15.10
N GLN A 59 0.23 -2.75 -14.37
CA GLN A 59 0.01 -3.11 -12.98
C GLN A 59 -0.04 -1.81 -12.15
N GLY A 60 -1.26 -1.34 -11.85
CA GLY A 60 -1.50 -0.16 -11.04
C GLY A 60 -1.50 1.17 -11.81
N THR A 61 -2.14 2.16 -11.20
CA THR A 61 -2.24 3.52 -11.73
C THR A 61 -0.92 4.29 -11.60
N ALA A 62 -0.76 5.37 -12.37
CA ALA A 62 0.41 6.26 -12.25
C ALA A 62 0.57 6.81 -10.83
N THR A 63 -0.54 7.13 -10.16
CA THR A 63 -0.59 7.55 -8.76
C THR A 63 -0.16 6.45 -7.81
N ALA A 64 -0.61 5.21 -7.98
CA ALA A 64 -0.18 4.09 -7.16
C ALA A 64 1.33 3.86 -7.26
N ARG A 65 1.89 3.95 -8.47
CA ARG A 65 3.34 3.84 -8.68
C ARG A 65 4.10 4.99 -8.03
N PHE A 66 3.59 6.21 -8.11
CA PHE A 66 4.17 7.35 -7.43
C PHE A 66 4.21 7.13 -5.92
N PHE A 67 3.07 6.75 -5.31
CA PHE A 67 2.98 6.47 -3.88
C PHE A 67 3.90 5.32 -3.46
N SER A 68 3.95 4.25 -4.25
CA SER A 68 4.82 3.10 -3.97
C SER A 68 6.30 3.48 -4.01
N THR A 69 6.73 4.25 -5.02
CA THR A 69 8.11 4.72 -5.14
C THR A 69 8.47 5.69 -4.01
N PHE A 70 7.56 6.62 -3.71
CA PHE A 70 7.75 7.57 -2.62
C PHE A 70 7.80 6.86 -1.26
N GLY A 71 6.88 5.92 -1.03
CA GLY A 71 6.88 5.09 0.17
C GLY A 71 8.17 4.27 0.34
N ALA A 72 8.72 3.75 -0.76
CA ALA A 72 10.01 3.05 -0.73
C ALA A 72 11.16 3.99 -0.35
N LEU A 73 11.17 5.22 -0.88
CA LEU A 73 12.18 6.23 -0.51
C LEU A 73 12.05 6.62 0.96
N LEU A 74 10.83 6.89 1.44
CA LEU A 74 10.58 7.18 2.86
C LEU A 74 11.03 6.02 3.75
N PHE A 75 10.72 4.80 3.38
CA PHE A 75 11.15 3.61 4.12
C PHE A 75 12.67 3.56 4.29
N VAL A 76 13.43 3.91 3.25
CA VAL A 76 14.89 3.97 3.33
C VAL A 76 15.36 5.12 4.21
N VAL A 77 14.80 6.32 4.02
CA VAL A 77 15.17 7.54 4.77
C VAL A 77 14.89 7.38 6.26
N LEU A 78 13.75 6.77 6.63
CA LEU A 78 13.37 6.49 8.01
C LEU A 78 14.13 5.30 8.63
N GLY A 79 15.06 4.70 7.90
CA GLY A 79 15.82 3.54 8.40
C GLY A 79 15.01 2.24 8.48
N GLY A 80 13.91 2.11 7.73
CA GLY A 80 13.07 0.92 7.72
C GLY A 80 13.82 -0.37 7.38
N HIS A 81 14.85 -0.28 6.54
CA HIS A 81 15.78 -1.38 6.25
C HIS A 81 16.55 -1.85 7.49
N LEU A 82 16.90 -0.93 8.41
CA LEU A 82 17.53 -1.27 9.68
C LEU A 82 16.53 -1.97 10.61
N LEU A 83 15.29 -1.51 10.67
CA LEU A 83 14.22 -2.17 11.42
C LEU A 83 13.98 -3.60 10.93
N MET A 84 14.02 -3.83 9.63
CA MET A 84 13.93 -5.17 9.04
C MET A 84 15.09 -6.05 9.49
N THR A 85 16.31 -5.52 9.48
CA THR A 85 17.51 -6.26 9.95
C THR A 85 17.39 -6.61 11.43
N VAL A 86 16.95 -5.66 12.26
CA VAL A 86 16.71 -5.90 13.69
C VAL A 86 15.60 -6.95 13.90
N ALA A 87 14.52 -6.90 13.11
CA ALA A 87 13.45 -7.90 13.19
C ALA A 87 13.96 -9.31 12.87
N VAL A 88 14.81 -9.46 11.85
CA VAL A 88 15.44 -10.73 11.50
C VAL A 88 16.35 -11.21 12.64
N VAL A 89 17.18 -10.35 13.22
CA VAL A 89 18.06 -10.74 14.34
C VAL A 89 17.23 -11.18 15.55
N ARG A 90 16.21 -10.40 15.93
CA ARG A 90 15.33 -10.73 17.06
C ARG A 90 14.48 -11.98 16.82
N SER A 91 14.21 -12.31 15.57
CA SER A 91 13.44 -13.52 15.26
C SER A 91 14.15 -14.80 15.74
N PHE A 92 15.48 -14.82 15.78
CA PHE A 92 16.23 -15.97 16.30
C PHE A 92 16.09 -16.13 17.83
N GLU A 93 15.82 -15.05 18.56
CA GLU A 93 15.54 -15.09 20.00
C GLU A 93 14.11 -15.56 20.27
N SER A 94 13.14 -15.03 19.49
CA SER A 94 11.72 -15.30 19.69
C SER A 94 11.28 -16.65 19.09
N PHE A 95 11.93 -17.07 18.03
CA PHE A 95 11.64 -18.31 17.28
C PHE A 95 12.92 -19.14 17.13
N PRO A 96 13.30 -19.90 18.18
CA PRO A 96 14.50 -20.72 18.11
C PRO A 96 14.41 -21.76 16.99
N VAL A 97 15.56 -22.07 16.37
CA VAL A 97 15.70 -22.92 15.18
C VAL A 97 15.00 -24.29 15.30
N ASN A 98 14.82 -24.79 16.52
CA ASN A 98 14.13 -26.05 16.81
C ASN A 98 12.62 -25.90 17.09
N GLY A 99 12.03 -24.74 16.79
CA GLY A 99 10.61 -24.48 16.98
C GLY A 99 9.71 -25.33 16.07
N SER A 100 8.45 -25.52 16.46
CA SER A 100 7.47 -26.23 15.66
C SER A 100 6.90 -25.31 14.57
N PRO A 101 7.04 -25.64 13.26
CA PRO A 101 6.44 -24.85 12.18
C PRO A 101 4.92 -24.71 12.30
N LEU A 102 4.25 -25.74 12.82
CA LEU A 102 2.79 -25.76 13.00
C LEU A 102 2.30 -24.75 14.06
N ALA A 103 3.09 -24.57 15.13
CA ALA A 103 2.77 -23.58 16.16
C ALA A 103 2.83 -22.17 15.61
N LEU A 104 3.82 -21.88 14.77
CA LEU A 104 3.95 -20.60 14.09
C LEU A 104 2.77 -20.33 13.14
N LEU A 105 2.44 -21.29 12.28
CA LEU A 105 1.30 -21.19 11.36
C LEU A 105 -0.04 -20.98 12.08
N GLY A 106 -0.24 -21.62 13.23
CA GLY A 106 -1.43 -21.47 14.05
C GLY A 106 -1.58 -20.08 14.69
N SER A 107 -0.48 -19.35 14.88
CA SER A 107 -0.49 -17.98 15.42
C SER A 107 -0.70 -16.91 14.35
N LEU A 108 -0.54 -17.24 13.06
CA LEU A 108 -0.72 -16.30 11.96
C LEU A 108 -2.21 -16.07 11.69
N GLN A 109 -2.60 -14.81 11.59
CA GLN A 109 -3.96 -14.39 11.25
C GLN A 109 -3.94 -13.60 9.93
N PRO A 110 -3.85 -14.27 8.76
CA PRO A 110 -3.71 -13.60 7.47
C PRO A 110 -4.90 -12.69 7.13
N GLN A 111 -6.09 -13.01 7.62
CA GLN A 111 -7.28 -12.15 7.47
C GLN A 111 -7.11 -10.81 8.21
N ALA A 112 -6.50 -10.80 9.39
CA ALA A 112 -6.24 -9.56 10.13
C ALA A 112 -5.20 -8.69 9.39
N TRP A 113 -4.20 -9.31 8.77
CA TRP A 113 -3.20 -8.62 7.98
C TRP A 113 -3.78 -8.00 6.70
N GLY A 114 -4.70 -8.72 6.03
CA GLY A 114 -5.45 -8.17 4.90
C GLY A 114 -6.28 -6.96 5.30
N ALA A 115 -7.01 -7.05 6.40
CA ALA A 115 -7.80 -5.94 6.93
C ALA A 115 -6.93 -4.70 7.25
N GLU A 116 -5.70 -4.92 7.72
CA GLU A 116 -4.76 -3.85 8.04
C GLU A 116 -4.31 -3.06 6.81
N ILE A 117 -4.12 -3.72 5.65
CA ILE A 117 -3.82 -3.05 4.38
C ILE A 117 -4.94 -2.05 4.03
N PHE A 118 -6.19 -2.48 4.09
CA PHE A 118 -7.33 -1.62 3.80
C PHE A 118 -7.46 -0.49 4.83
N ARG A 119 -7.29 -0.78 6.12
CA ARG A 119 -7.39 0.20 7.19
C ARG A 119 -6.33 1.30 7.03
N LEU A 120 -5.07 0.92 6.89
CA LEU A 120 -3.95 1.87 6.76
C LEU A 120 -4.04 2.66 5.45
N GLY A 121 -4.30 1.98 4.32
CA GLY A 121 -4.38 2.64 3.03
C GLY A 121 -5.56 3.60 2.94
N LEU A 122 -6.72 3.22 3.48
CA LEU A 122 -7.87 4.12 3.55
C LEU A 122 -7.57 5.32 4.46
N TRP A 123 -6.95 5.10 5.61
CA TRP A 123 -6.61 6.18 6.54
C TRP A 123 -5.66 7.20 5.91
N MET A 124 -4.64 6.74 5.19
CA MET A 124 -3.71 7.60 4.43
C MET A 124 -4.40 8.34 3.28
N ALA A 125 -5.33 7.70 2.57
CA ALA A 125 -6.03 8.31 1.44
C ALA A 125 -7.14 9.28 1.86
N LEU A 126 -7.74 9.10 3.04
CA LEU A 126 -8.93 9.82 3.51
C LEU A 126 -8.86 11.34 3.34
N PRO A 127 -7.82 12.06 3.76
CA PRO A 127 -7.78 13.52 3.64
C PRO A 127 -7.84 13.98 2.18
N ILE A 128 -7.12 13.31 1.29
CA ILE A 128 -7.08 13.65 -0.13
C ILE A 128 -8.39 13.27 -0.81
N VAL A 129 -8.90 12.08 -0.52
CA VAL A 129 -10.17 11.58 -1.07
C VAL A 129 -11.34 12.47 -0.62
N ALA A 130 -11.39 12.89 0.64
CA ALA A 130 -12.42 13.78 1.14
C ALA A 130 -12.41 15.13 0.40
N MET A 131 -11.22 15.70 0.19
CA MET A 131 -11.06 16.93 -0.56
C MET A 131 -11.50 16.77 -2.02
N LEU A 132 -11.12 15.69 -2.68
CA LEU A 132 -11.51 15.40 -4.07
C LEU A 132 -13.01 15.12 -4.19
N LEU A 133 -13.63 14.44 -3.23
CA LEU A 133 -15.08 14.26 -3.18
C LEU A 133 -15.81 15.59 -3.08
N PHE A 134 -15.32 16.51 -2.26
CA PHE A 134 -15.90 17.86 -2.18
C PHE A 134 -15.81 18.60 -3.53
N VAL A 135 -14.65 18.55 -4.19
CA VAL A 135 -14.48 19.14 -5.53
C VAL A 135 -15.42 18.51 -6.53
N ASN A 136 -15.54 17.18 -6.56
CA ASN A 136 -16.44 16.46 -7.45
C ASN A 136 -17.92 16.83 -7.21
N LEU A 137 -18.30 17.04 -5.95
CA LEU A 137 -19.63 17.51 -5.59
C LEU A 137 -19.88 18.93 -6.14
N VAL A 138 -18.94 19.85 -5.97
CA VAL A 138 -19.05 21.23 -6.52
C VAL A 138 -19.14 21.20 -8.04
N LEU A 139 -18.29 20.41 -8.71
CA LEU A 139 -18.34 20.24 -10.16
C LEU A 139 -19.69 19.65 -10.61
N GLY A 140 -20.24 18.70 -9.86
CA GLY A 140 -21.57 18.13 -10.12
C GLY A 140 -22.70 19.16 -10.03
N VAL A 141 -22.64 20.08 -9.07
CA VAL A 141 -23.59 21.20 -8.96
C VAL A 141 -23.43 22.18 -10.10
N ILE A 142 -22.19 22.57 -10.44
CA ILE A 142 -21.91 23.49 -11.55
C ILE A 142 -22.44 22.92 -12.87
N SER A 143 -22.22 21.63 -13.11
CA SER A 143 -22.70 20.97 -14.34
C SER A 143 -24.22 20.97 -14.48
N ARG A 144 -24.91 20.95 -13.36
CA ARG A 144 -26.40 20.99 -13.38
C ARG A 144 -26.93 22.39 -13.72
N VAL A 145 -26.19 23.43 -13.33
CA VAL A 145 -26.56 24.85 -13.59
C VAL A 145 -26.09 25.27 -14.96
N ALA A 146 -24.87 24.92 -15.34
CA ALA A 146 -24.24 25.32 -16.60
C ALA A 146 -24.07 24.11 -17.53
N GLN A 147 -25.15 23.64 -18.11
CA GLN A 147 -25.19 22.45 -18.99
C GLN A 147 -24.33 22.57 -20.25
N GLN A 148 -23.91 23.79 -20.61
CA GLN A 148 -23.02 24.06 -21.76
C GLN A 148 -21.56 23.74 -21.48
N ILE A 149 -21.17 23.62 -20.23
CA ILE A 149 -19.77 23.28 -19.83
C ILE A 149 -19.62 21.76 -19.90
N GLN A 150 -18.75 21.31 -20.80
CA GLN A 150 -18.38 19.90 -20.85
C GLN A 150 -17.59 19.54 -19.59
N ILE A 151 -18.23 18.81 -18.67
CA ILE A 151 -17.66 18.42 -17.37
C ILE A 151 -16.31 17.70 -17.53
N PHE A 152 -16.18 16.88 -18.58
CA PHE A 152 -14.93 16.14 -18.83
C PHE A 152 -13.76 17.06 -19.19
N SER A 153 -14.00 18.16 -19.89
CA SER A 153 -12.92 19.06 -20.31
C SER A 153 -12.42 19.97 -19.17
N VAL A 154 -13.27 20.30 -18.21
CA VAL A 154 -12.92 21.16 -17.08
C VAL A 154 -12.71 20.34 -15.80
N GLY A 155 -13.51 19.31 -15.57
CA GLY A 155 -13.49 18.51 -14.35
C GLY A 155 -12.18 17.76 -14.18
N PHE A 156 -11.69 17.08 -15.22
CA PHE A 156 -10.46 16.31 -15.15
C PHE A 156 -9.23 17.16 -14.78
N PRO A 157 -8.92 18.29 -15.46
CA PRO A 157 -7.79 19.14 -15.04
C PRO A 157 -7.92 19.68 -13.61
N VAL A 158 -9.14 20.02 -13.18
CA VAL A 158 -9.39 20.53 -11.82
C VAL A 158 -9.13 19.43 -10.79
N THR A 159 -9.69 18.23 -10.97
CA THR A 159 -9.49 17.12 -10.02
C THR A 159 -8.03 16.70 -9.93
N VAL A 160 -7.32 16.64 -11.05
CA VAL A 160 -5.88 16.33 -11.07
C VAL A 160 -5.08 17.41 -10.36
N SER A 161 -5.34 18.70 -10.63
CA SER A 161 -4.62 19.80 -9.99
C SER A 161 -4.85 19.84 -8.48
N VAL A 162 -6.11 19.69 -8.05
CA VAL A 162 -6.45 19.64 -6.61
C VAL A 162 -5.86 18.40 -5.94
N GLY A 163 -5.89 17.26 -6.62
CA GLY A 163 -5.30 16.04 -6.10
C GLY A 163 -3.79 16.15 -5.92
N LEU A 164 -3.06 16.74 -6.87
CA LEU A 164 -1.62 17.00 -6.73
C LEU A 164 -1.31 17.94 -5.57
N ILE A 165 -2.09 19.03 -5.42
CA ILE A 165 -1.97 19.93 -4.26
C ILE A 165 -2.25 19.18 -2.97
N GLY A 166 -3.29 18.34 -2.95
CA GLY A 166 -3.62 17.50 -1.80
C GLY A 166 -2.49 16.58 -1.39
N VAL A 167 -1.87 15.90 -2.36
CA VAL A 167 -0.70 15.05 -2.12
C VAL A 167 0.44 15.87 -1.51
N THR A 168 0.78 17.03 -2.08
CA THR A 168 1.90 17.85 -1.57
C THR A 168 1.66 18.40 -0.17
N VAL A 169 0.41 18.70 0.18
CA VAL A 169 0.05 19.21 1.53
C VAL A 169 0.00 18.09 2.56
N THR A 170 -0.39 16.87 2.16
CA THR A 170 -0.49 15.74 3.10
C THR A 170 0.84 15.01 3.32
N LEU A 171 1.80 15.11 2.41
CA LEU A 171 3.13 14.49 2.56
C LEU A 171 3.85 14.85 3.87
N PRO A 172 3.90 16.13 4.31
CA PRO A 172 4.52 16.49 5.59
C PRO A 172 3.77 15.99 6.83
N LEU A 173 2.51 15.56 6.68
CA LEU A 173 1.70 15.02 7.79
C LEU A 173 1.92 13.51 7.98
N LEU A 174 2.64 12.87 7.09
CA LEU A 174 2.99 11.44 7.14
C LEU A 174 4.37 11.20 7.77
N GLU A 175 5.14 12.26 8.06
CA GLU A 175 6.39 12.21 8.83
C GLU A 175 6.09 12.20 10.34
#